data_f7f8130aaa784a14a7077107e7b88374
#
_entry.id   f7f8130aaa784a14a7077107e7b88374
#
_cell.length_a   1.000
_cell.length_b   1.000
_cell.length_c   1.000
_cell.angle_alpha   90.00
_cell.angle_beta   90.00
_cell.angle_gamma   90.00
#
_symmetry.space_group_name_H-M   'P 1'
#
loop_
_entity.id
_entity.type
_entity.pdbx_description
1 polymer ?
#
loop_
_entity_poly.entity_id
_entity_poly.type
_entity_poly.pdbx_seq_one_letter_code
_entity_poly.pdbx_strand_id
1 'polypeptide(L)'
;MFLLSPVFGDENSAVSFDKELPENNIVTIQPDSLRILHNPLTGWVLYASMGVDAADFWAQYDHMYIPELGHNVSVTDYAHTLYIRASWTDFNPQEDVYGWKIDSNLRAYIEGAYQRNMRLAFRVVVDSRDKRTEFTPQFVKDAGAKGFMNKGKWSPYSDDPVFQKYYTKFVKALAKDFNDPSKVEFIDGFGLGKWGEYHTMIYSTGDDTPKKAVFDWVTDIYSQAFDKVPVVINYHRWIGAGKDWVDDEHFAADSEEMLEEAIKKGYSLRHDAFGMTTYYGSWERRFAKKYRNICPIIMEGGWIVKSHSYWQDPRGYRKDSHEDVRRGEFDDSKEAHVNMMDFRFGDTESWFKDAFDLVRRFLREGGYRLYPSEISLPLEVSKKTTPTIKHCWNNLGWGYCPTNIPQWNQKYKVAFALLDSETNEVRYTFVDTNTDLSKWIKGSPAEYVFEPDMSKVETGTYVWAVGLVDRSNKDLIGLDIAAKGDILDSGWLKLSKVSIKK
;
A
#
# COMPACT_ATOMS: atom_id res chain seq x y z
N MET A 1 46.51 -16.04 -24.13
CA MET A 1 45.85 -15.00 -23.34
C MET A 1 44.45 -15.51 -22.99
N PHE A 2 44.35 -16.18 -21.85
CA PHE A 2 43.11 -16.85 -21.41
C PHE A 2 42.24 -15.87 -20.66
N LEU A 3 41.01 -15.68 -21.13
CA LEU A 3 39.94 -14.94 -20.43
C LEU A 3 39.24 -15.92 -19.48
N LEU A 4 39.38 -15.65 -18.19
CA LEU A 4 38.64 -16.33 -17.13
C LEU A 4 37.27 -15.60 -16.97
N SER A 5 36.20 -16.33 -17.26
CA SER A 5 34.83 -15.97 -16.87
C SER A 5 34.61 -16.36 -15.41
N PRO A 6 33.92 -15.54 -14.61
CA PRO A 6 33.52 -15.94 -13.27
C PRO A 6 32.32 -16.90 -13.34
N VAL A 7 32.52 -18.08 -12.78
CA VAL A 7 31.45 -19.03 -12.49
C VAL A 7 30.66 -18.51 -11.30
N PHE A 8 29.41 -18.08 -11.51
CA PHE A 8 28.44 -17.91 -10.43
C PHE A 8 27.94 -19.29 -10.01
N GLY A 9 28.33 -19.71 -8.83
CA GLY A 9 27.80 -20.91 -8.22
C GLY A 9 26.33 -20.70 -7.81
N ASP A 10 25.46 -21.48 -8.44
CA ASP A 10 24.10 -21.72 -7.96
C ASP A 10 24.16 -22.60 -6.70
N GLU A 11 24.16 -22.01 -5.54
CA GLU A 11 23.80 -22.70 -4.30
C GLU A 11 22.31 -22.54 -4.00
N ASN A 12 21.46 -23.12 -4.83
CA ASN A 12 20.13 -23.53 -4.43
C ASN A 12 20.25 -24.90 -3.74
N SER A 13 20.55 -24.89 -2.45
CA SER A 13 20.35 -26.08 -1.63
C SER A 13 18.83 -26.26 -1.40
N ALA A 14 18.20 -27.00 -2.30
CA ALA A 14 16.91 -27.61 -2.03
C ALA A 14 17.09 -28.49 -0.78
N VAL A 15 16.51 -28.07 0.34
CA VAL A 15 16.43 -28.91 1.54
C VAL A 15 15.46 -30.03 1.20
N SER A 16 16.02 -31.23 0.87
CA SER A 16 15.20 -32.40 0.63
C SER A 16 14.53 -32.81 1.96
N PHE A 17 13.25 -33.02 1.92
CA PHE A 17 12.42 -33.44 3.06
C PHE A 17 12.62 -34.90 3.50
N ASP A 18 13.71 -35.56 3.08
CA ASP A 18 14.01 -36.96 3.38
C ASP A 18 14.71 -37.16 4.71
N LYS A 19 14.01 -36.81 5.82
CA LYS A 19 14.24 -37.45 7.13
C LYS A 19 12.88 -37.85 7.69
N GLU A 20 12.68 -39.15 7.88
CA GLU A 20 11.56 -39.71 8.65
C GLU A 20 11.55 -39.06 10.04
N LEU A 21 10.64 -38.11 10.23
CA LEU A 21 10.30 -37.57 11.55
C LEU A 21 9.25 -38.49 12.20
N PRO A 22 9.25 -38.66 13.53
CA PRO A 22 8.24 -39.46 14.20
C PRO A 22 6.85 -38.89 13.88
N GLU A 23 5.93 -39.76 13.50
CA GLU A 23 4.50 -39.57 13.11
C GLU A 23 3.99 -38.11 13.16
N ASN A 24 4.42 -37.27 12.21
CA ASN A 24 3.84 -35.96 12.02
C ASN A 24 2.60 -36.08 11.13
N ASN A 25 1.54 -35.38 11.52
CA ASN A 25 0.38 -35.20 10.67
C ASN A 25 0.65 -34.10 9.63
N ILE A 26 0.48 -34.42 8.36
CA ILE A 26 0.57 -33.43 7.27
C ILE A 26 -0.83 -32.88 7.01
N VAL A 27 -0.99 -31.57 7.22
CA VAL A 27 -2.22 -30.83 6.93
C VAL A 27 -2.03 -30.07 5.63
N THR A 28 -2.77 -30.48 4.60
CA THR A 28 -2.83 -29.73 3.33
C THR A 28 -3.99 -28.73 3.36
N ILE A 29 -3.70 -27.47 3.10
CA ILE A 29 -4.66 -26.37 3.15
C ILE A 29 -4.95 -25.88 1.72
N GLN A 30 -6.23 -25.79 1.41
CA GLN A 30 -6.67 -25.24 0.10
C GLN A 30 -6.70 -23.73 0.12
N PRO A 31 -6.27 -23.07 -0.98
CA PRO A 31 -6.37 -21.62 -1.10
C PRO A 31 -7.82 -21.16 -1.18
N ASP A 32 -8.11 -19.99 -0.61
CA ASP A 32 -9.37 -19.27 -0.80
C ASP A 32 -9.13 -17.98 -1.60
N SER A 33 -9.28 -18.09 -2.91
CA SER A 33 -9.15 -16.93 -3.80
C SER A 33 -10.35 -15.97 -3.73
N LEU A 34 -11.47 -16.38 -3.13
CA LEU A 34 -12.71 -15.59 -3.07
C LEU A 34 -12.83 -14.78 -1.78
N ARG A 35 -12.14 -15.19 -0.72
CA ARG A 35 -12.17 -14.47 0.56
C ARG A 35 -11.66 -13.06 0.40
N ILE A 36 -12.43 -12.07 0.83
CA ILE A 36 -11.99 -10.67 0.92
C ILE A 36 -11.08 -10.55 2.14
N LEU A 37 -9.89 -10.01 1.94
CA LEU A 37 -8.89 -9.82 2.99
C LEU A 37 -8.77 -8.33 3.29
N HIS A 38 -8.75 -7.97 4.58
CA HIS A 38 -8.61 -6.58 5.05
C HIS A 38 -7.17 -6.24 5.44
N ASN A 39 -6.20 -6.80 4.74
CA ASN A 39 -4.78 -6.60 5.00
C ASN A 39 -4.33 -5.18 4.66
N PRO A 40 -3.38 -4.60 5.40
CA PRO A 40 -2.82 -3.30 5.06
C PRO A 40 -2.00 -3.35 3.76
N LEU A 41 -1.91 -2.22 3.07
CA LEU A 41 -1.24 -2.05 1.78
C LEU A 41 -1.65 -3.10 0.73
N THR A 42 -2.95 -3.38 0.65
CA THR A 42 -3.56 -4.18 -0.42
C THR A 42 -5.02 -3.79 -0.61
N GLY A 43 -5.60 -4.08 -1.77
CA GLY A 43 -7.00 -3.81 -2.07
C GLY A 43 -7.25 -2.48 -2.77
N TRP A 44 -8.53 -2.08 -2.83
CA TRP A 44 -8.96 -0.87 -3.50
C TRP A 44 -8.95 0.35 -2.59
N VAL A 45 -8.69 1.51 -3.20
CA VAL A 45 -8.73 2.83 -2.58
C VAL A 45 -9.92 3.61 -3.14
N LEU A 46 -10.80 4.09 -2.27
CA LEU A 46 -11.89 4.99 -2.63
C LEU A 46 -11.40 6.44 -2.51
N TYR A 47 -11.63 7.24 -3.54
CA TYR A 47 -11.18 8.62 -3.60
C TYR A 47 -12.27 9.58 -3.07
N ALA A 48 -11.96 10.39 -2.06
CA ALA A 48 -12.88 11.37 -1.51
C ALA A 48 -13.14 12.53 -2.48
N SER A 49 -14.39 12.96 -2.57
CA SER A 49 -14.82 14.10 -3.40
C SER A 49 -14.94 15.35 -2.53
N MET A 50 -13.83 15.99 -2.19
CA MET A 50 -13.78 17.09 -1.20
C MET A 50 -14.69 18.32 -1.51
N GLY A 51 -15.19 18.44 -2.73
CA GLY A 51 -16.19 19.46 -3.10
C GLY A 51 -17.65 19.04 -2.88
N VAL A 52 -17.91 17.85 -2.35
CA VAL A 52 -19.23 17.28 -2.08
C VAL A 52 -19.42 17.19 -0.57
N ASP A 53 -20.66 17.31 -0.11
CA ASP A 53 -21.00 17.03 1.29
C ASP A 53 -20.71 15.55 1.62
N ALA A 54 -20.12 15.30 2.78
CA ALA A 54 -19.73 13.94 3.16
C ALA A 54 -20.93 12.99 3.30
N ALA A 55 -22.09 13.49 3.73
CA ALA A 55 -23.30 12.66 3.83
C ALA A 55 -23.78 12.22 2.45
N ASP A 56 -23.76 13.11 1.46
CA ASP A 56 -24.13 12.80 0.08
C ASP A 56 -23.12 11.81 -0.54
N PHE A 57 -21.83 12.02 -0.28
CA PHE A 57 -20.77 11.11 -0.73
C PHE A 57 -20.99 9.70 -0.17
N TRP A 58 -21.18 9.56 1.12
CA TRP A 58 -21.37 8.24 1.72
C TRP A 58 -22.69 7.60 1.26
N ALA A 59 -23.79 8.37 1.16
CA ALA A 59 -25.06 7.86 0.63
C ALA A 59 -24.92 7.31 -0.80
N GLN A 60 -24.15 7.97 -1.66
CA GLN A 60 -23.87 7.51 -3.03
C GLN A 60 -23.11 6.18 -3.04
N TYR A 61 -22.07 6.06 -2.23
CA TYR A 61 -21.18 4.90 -2.28
C TYR A 61 -21.64 3.74 -1.38
N ASP A 62 -22.52 3.96 -0.43
CA ASP A 62 -23.19 2.88 0.32
C ASP A 62 -24.24 2.13 -0.54
N HIS A 63 -24.70 2.71 -1.65
CA HIS A 63 -25.81 2.19 -2.45
C HIS A 63 -25.56 2.28 -3.96
N MET A 64 -24.42 1.79 -4.44
CA MET A 64 -24.07 1.80 -5.87
C MET A 64 -24.80 0.66 -6.60
N TYR A 65 -25.64 1.00 -7.58
CA TYR A 65 -26.29 0.01 -8.44
C TYR A 65 -25.29 -0.61 -9.41
N ILE A 66 -25.23 -1.94 -9.44
CA ILE A 66 -24.35 -2.70 -10.32
C ILE A 66 -25.21 -3.41 -11.40
N PRO A 67 -25.12 -3.00 -12.67
CA PRO A 67 -25.90 -3.63 -13.75
C PRO A 67 -25.66 -5.14 -13.87
N GLU A 68 -24.41 -5.60 -13.71
CA GLU A 68 -24.04 -7.01 -13.78
C GLU A 68 -24.72 -7.87 -12.69
N LEU A 69 -24.97 -7.30 -11.52
CA LEU A 69 -25.59 -8.01 -10.39
C LEU A 69 -27.12 -7.79 -10.31
N GLY A 70 -27.63 -6.72 -10.92
CA GLY A 70 -29.04 -6.33 -10.83
C GLY A 70 -29.48 -5.78 -9.47
N HIS A 71 -28.53 -5.42 -8.59
CA HIS A 71 -28.82 -4.83 -7.28
C HIS A 71 -27.73 -3.83 -6.83
N ASN A 72 -28.00 -3.12 -5.74
CA ASN A 72 -27.04 -2.21 -5.13
C ASN A 72 -26.02 -2.98 -4.27
N VAL A 73 -24.78 -2.45 -4.24
CA VAL A 73 -23.72 -2.87 -3.34
C VAL A 73 -23.18 -1.65 -2.59
N SER A 74 -22.50 -1.84 -1.48
CA SER A 74 -21.64 -0.80 -0.91
C SER A 74 -20.26 -0.85 -1.57
N VAL A 75 -19.75 0.28 -2.03
CA VAL A 75 -18.38 0.38 -2.55
C VAL A 75 -17.36 0.02 -1.46
N THR A 76 -17.71 0.26 -0.19
CA THR A 76 -16.86 -0.05 0.97
C THR A 76 -16.74 -1.54 1.27
N ASP A 77 -17.58 -2.40 0.64
CA ASP A 77 -17.38 -3.86 0.66
C ASP A 77 -16.16 -4.29 -0.18
N TYR A 78 -15.69 -3.41 -1.07
CA TYR A 78 -14.59 -3.65 -2.00
C TYR A 78 -13.37 -2.78 -1.73
N ALA A 79 -13.55 -1.56 -1.17
CA ALA A 79 -12.50 -0.60 -0.87
C ALA A 79 -12.28 -0.49 0.64
N HIS A 80 -11.02 -0.57 1.06
CA HIS A 80 -10.65 -0.56 2.48
C HIS A 80 -9.88 0.70 2.91
N THR A 81 -9.67 1.62 1.97
CA THR A 81 -8.94 2.87 2.20
C THR A 81 -9.71 4.02 1.59
N LEU A 82 -9.89 5.11 2.35
CA LEU A 82 -10.38 6.38 1.83
C LEU A 82 -9.20 7.32 1.60
N TYR A 83 -8.98 7.75 0.36
CA TYR A 83 -7.94 8.69 -0.01
C TYR A 83 -8.49 10.12 -0.03
N ILE A 84 -7.97 10.97 0.84
CA ILE A 84 -8.34 12.38 0.97
C ILE A 84 -7.23 13.24 0.38
N ARG A 85 -7.48 13.80 -0.81
CA ARG A 85 -6.62 14.78 -1.45
C ARG A 85 -7.25 16.15 -1.32
N ALA A 86 -6.62 17.04 -0.55
CA ALA A 86 -7.13 18.38 -0.30
C ALA A 86 -6.01 19.42 -0.31
N SER A 87 -6.38 20.70 -0.34
CA SER A 87 -5.41 21.78 -0.27
C SER A 87 -4.80 21.89 1.11
N TRP A 88 -3.58 22.44 1.20
CA TRP A 88 -3.01 22.78 2.49
C TRP A 88 -3.91 23.75 3.27
N THR A 89 -4.61 24.67 2.57
CA THR A 89 -5.58 25.58 3.18
C THR A 89 -6.74 24.84 3.84
N ASP A 90 -7.26 23.76 3.22
CA ASP A 90 -8.33 22.94 3.82
C ASP A 90 -7.84 22.22 5.08
N PHE A 91 -6.60 21.72 5.06
CA PHE A 91 -6.01 21.04 6.21
C PHE A 91 -5.51 22.00 7.29
N ASN A 92 -5.12 23.24 6.96
CA ASN A 92 -4.52 24.20 7.91
C ASN A 92 -4.91 25.64 7.54
N PRO A 93 -6.18 26.04 7.75
CA PRO A 93 -6.70 27.33 7.29
C PRO A 93 -6.07 28.54 7.99
N GLN A 94 -5.60 28.37 9.22
CA GLN A 94 -4.88 29.38 9.99
C GLN A 94 -3.71 28.74 10.71
N GLU A 95 -2.72 29.53 11.12
CA GLU A 95 -1.56 29.00 11.87
C GLU A 95 -2.04 28.26 13.14
N ASP A 96 -1.55 27.03 13.33
CA ASP A 96 -1.93 26.12 14.43
C ASP A 96 -3.41 25.71 14.50
N VAL A 97 -4.20 26.03 13.48
CA VAL A 97 -5.59 25.60 13.34
C VAL A 97 -5.69 24.56 12.23
N TYR A 98 -6.18 23.37 12.54
CA TYR A 98 -6.17 22.23 11.63
C TYR A 98 -7.59 21.83 11.23
N GLY A 99 -7.85 21.71 9.91
CA GLY A 99 -9.13 21.42 9.32
C GLY A 99 -9.75 20.13 9.84
N TRP A 100 -8.97 19.05 10.01
CA TRP A 100 -9.46 17.79 10.57
C TRP A 100 -9.96 17.88 12.02
N LYS A 101 -9.77 19.02 12.70
CA LYS A 101 -10.29 19.29 14.05
C LYS A 101 -11.51 20.20 14.04
N ILE A 102 -11.62 21.08 13.05
CA ILE A 102 -12.64 22.13 13.05
C ILE A 102 -13.63 22.08 11.88
N ASP A 103 -13.20 21.58 10.71
CA ASP A 103 -14.08 21.49 9.54
C ASP A 103 -15.03 20.29 9.67
N SER A 104 -16.33 20.56 9.68
CA SER A 104 -17.36 19.55 9.89
C SER A 104 -17.42 18.53 8.75
N ASN A 105 -17.21 18.97 7.51
CA ASN A 105 -17.27 18.10 6.34
C ASN A 105 -16.05 17.17 6.27
N LEU A 106 -14.84 17.70 6.47
CA LEU A 106 -13.63 16.89 6.51
C LEU A 106 -13.68 15.85 7.64
N ARG A 107 -14.19 16.25 8.82
CA ARG A 107 -14.41 15.30 9.93
C ARG A 107 -15.41 14.22 9.57
N ALA A 108 -16.52 14.59 8.91
CA ALA A 108 -17.54 13.62 8.49
C ALA A 108 -17.01 12.61 7.46
N TYR A 109 -16.09 13.01 6.57
CA TYR A 109 -15.34 12.07 5.71
C TYR A 109 -14.49 11.10 6.53
N ILE A 110 -13.70 11.62 7.48
CA ILE A 110 -12.81 10.82 8.33
C ILE A 110 -13.61 9.86 9.22
N GLU A 111 -14.61 10.37 9.94
CA GLU A 111 -15.46 9.56 10.83
C GLU A 111 -16.26 8.51 10.04
N GLY A 112 -16.79 8.91 8.87
CA GLY A 112 -17.52 8.00 7.98
C GLY A 112 -16.65 6.85 7.45
N ALA A 113 -15.37 7.08 7.18
CA ALA A 113 -14.42 6.04 6.82
C ALA A 113 -14.20 5.05 7.99
N TYR A 114 -13.96 5.57 9.20
CA TYR A 114 -13.77 4.71 10.37
C TYR A 114 -15.01 3.88 10.72
N GLN A 115 -16.21 4.44 10.58
CA GLN A 115 -17.47 3.70 10.77
C GLN A 115 -17.62 2.53 9.79
N ARG A 116 -16.95 2.59 8.64
CA ARG A 116 -16.93 1.54 7.59
C ARG A 116 -15.68 0.66 7.64
N ASN A 117 -14.94 0.70 8.75
CA ASN A 117 -13.67 -0.02 8.94
C ASN A 117 -12.61 0.28 7.86
N MET A 118 -12.66 1.46 7.27
CA MET A 118 -11.64 1.92 6.32
C MET A 118 -10.50 2.62 7.05
N ARG A 119 -9.29 2.51 6.51
CA ARG A 119 -8.16 3.37 6.86
C ARG A 119 -8.13 4.58 5.93
N LEU A 120 -7.41 5.60 6.34
CA LEU A 120 -7.26 6.84 5.57
C LEU A 120 -5.96 6.84 4.78
N ALA A 121 -5.94 7.57 3.70
CA ALA A 121 -4.71 8.01 3.06
C ALA A 121 -4.83 9.50 2.73
N PHE A 122 -3.71 10.23 2.72
CA PHE A 122 -3.74 11.68 2.56
C PHE A 122 -2.73 12.14 1.50
N ARG A 123 -3.17 13.11 0.67
CA ARG A 123 -2.31 13.99 -0.11
C ARG A 123 -2.65 15.43 0.19
N VAL A 124 -1.64 16.21 0.57
CA VAL A 124 -1.75 17.66 0.74
C VAL A 124 -1.24 18.32 -0.51
N VAL A 125 -2.03 19.21 -1.14
CA VAL A 125 -1.62 19.93 -2.34
C VAL A 125 -1.36 21.39 -1.99
N VAL A 126 -0.17 21.86 -2.35
CA VAL A 126 0.31 23.22 -2.06
C VAL A 126 0.05 24.18 -3.21
N ASP A 127 0.25 23.73 -4.45
CA ASP A 127 0.23 24.56 -5.66
C ASP A 127 -1.20 24.87 -6.12
N SER A 128 -1.51 26.14 -6.24
CA SER A 128 -2.83 26.64 -6.61
C SER A 128 -3.08 26.70 -8.13
N ARG A 129 -2.12 26.32 -8.98
CA ARG A 129 -2.31 26.35 -10.44
C ARG A 129 -3.51 25.49 -10.85
N ASP A 130 -4.28 25.99 -11.82
CA ASP A 130 -5.49 25.35 -12.35
C ASP A 130 -6.63 25.16 -11.32
N LYS A 131 -6.56 25.81 -10.14
CA LYS A 131 -7.54 25.71 -9.10
C LYS A 131 -8.44 26.97 -9.00
N ARG A 132 -9.61 26.79 -8.39
CA ARG A 132 -10.55 27.89 -8.16
C ARG A 132 -10.18 28.74 -6.93
N THR A 133 -9.52 28.12 -5.94
CA THR A 133 -9.10 28.73 -4.68
C THR A 133 -7.60 28.65 -4.50
N GLU A 134 -7.03 29.41 -3.60
CA GLU A 134 -5.62 29.29 -3.22
C GLU A 134 -5.43 28.07 -2.30
N PHE A 135 -4.40 27.28 -2.62
CA PHE A 135 -4.13 26.01 -1.92
C PHE A 135 -3.10 26.15 -0.81
N THR A 136 -2.31 27.23 -0.81
CA THR A 136 -1.44 27.56 0.33
C THR A 136 -2.14 28.55 1.24
N PRO A 137 -2.14 28.35 2.58
CA PRO A 137 -2.79 29.21 3.53
C PRO A 137 -2.28 30.64 3.49
N GLN A 138 -3.19 31.61 3.64
CA GLN A 138 -2.85 33.05 3.57
C GLN A 138 -1.80 33.46 4.60
N PHE A 139 -1.82 32.88 5.81
CA PHE A 139 -0.85 33.21 6.85
C PHE A 139 0.63 32.95 6.43
N VAL A 140 0.86 32.00 5.54
CA VAL A 140 2.21 31.70 5.01
C VAL A 140 2.70 32.86 4.14
N LYS A 141 1.84 33.41 3.30
CA LYS A 141 2.12 34.59 2.48
C LYS A 141 2.31 35.82 3.35
N ASP A 142 1.46 36.01 4.35
CA ASP A 142 1.54 37.14 5.30
C ASP A 142 2.82 37.10 6.15
N ALA A 143 3.34 35.90 6.40
CA ALA A 143 4.64 35.72 7.06
C ALA A 143 5.86 36.05 6.18
N GLY A 144 5.63 36.44 4.92
CA GLY A 144 6.65 36.89 3.99
C GLY A 144 7.21 35.83 3.05
N ALA A 145 6.56 34.67 2.91
CA ALA A 145 6.95 33.68 1.93
C ALA A 145 6.87 34.27 0.50
N LYS A 146 7.91 34.04 -0.27
CA LYS A 146 7.96 34.43 -1.68
C LYS A 146 7.31 33.37 -2.55
N GLY A 147 6.73 33.81 -3.65
CA GLY A 147 6.02 32.91 -4.55
C GLY A 147 5.73 33.57 -5.90
N PHE A 148 4.93 32.88 -6.69
CA PHE A 148 4.55 33.28 -8.03
C PHE A 148 3.03 33.36 -8.19
N MET A 149 2.59 34.08 -9.20
CA MET A 149 1.19 34.17 -9.58
C MET A 149 0.91 33.38 -10.84
N ASN A 150 -0.14 32.57 -10.84
CA ASN A 150 -0.64 31.93 -12.05
C ASN A 150 -2.17 32.06 -12.09
N LYS A 151 -2.71 32.62 -13.19
CA LYS A 151 -4.16 32.85 -13.39
C LYS A 151 -4.84 33.52 -12.17
N GLY A 152 -4.16 34.48 -11.56
CA GLY A 152 -4.67 35.23 -10.41
C GLY A 152 -4.61 34.47 -9.07
N LYS A 153 -3.94 33.32 -9.01
CA LYS A 153 -3.72 32.53 -7.79
C LYS A 153 -2.25 32.53 -7.40
N TRP A 154 -1.99 32.68 -6.12
CA TRP A 154 -0.64 32.65 -5.58
C TRP A 154 -0.23 31.23 -5.17
N SER A 155 1.02 30.90 -5.40
CA SER A 155 1.67 29.70 -4.87
C SER A 155 3.09 30.05 -4.42
N PRO A 156 3.62 29.44 -3.36
CA PRO A 156 4.98 29.68 -2.89
C PRO A 156 6.00 29.08 -3.88
N TYR A 157 7.19 29.67 -3.93
CA TYR A 157 8.35 28.95 -4.43
C TYR A 157 8.70 27.83 -3.47
N SER A 158 8.93 26.62 -3.98
CA SER A 158 9.23 25.46 -3.15
C SER A 158 10.56 25.54 -2.42
N ASP A 159 11.47 26.37 -2.89
CA ASP A 159 12.77 26.68 -2.28
C ASP A 159 12.74 27.91 -1.34
N ASP A 160 11.57 28.53 -1.09
CA ASP A 160 11.46 29.65 -0.16
C ASP A 160 11.57 29.19 1.30
N PRO A 161 12.48 29.74 2.10
CA PRO A 161 12.73 29.27 3.46
C PRO A 161 11.58 29.54 4.43
N VAL A 162 10.74 30.58 4.19
CA VAL A 162 9.55 30.85 5.02
C VAL A 162 8.48 29.81 4.74
N PHE A 163 8.25 29.51 3.47
CA PHE A 163 7.36 28.43 3.06
C PHE A 163 7.81 27.09 3.69
N GLN A 164 9.08 26.72 3.53
CA GLN A 164 9.62 25.45 4.05
C GLN A 164 9.47 25.33 5.57
N LYS A 165 9.67 26.43 6.29
CA LYS A 165 9.46 26.47 7.76
C LYS A 165 8.04 26.13 8.15
N TYR A 166 7.05 26.77 7.52
CA TYR A 166 5.63 26.54 7.86
C TYR A 166 5.12 25.20 7.37
N TYR A 167 5.55 24.74 6.20
CA TYR A 167 5.18 23.43 5.70
C TYR A 167 5.76 22.30 6.56
N THR A 168 7.00 22.43 7.01
CA THR A 168 7.61 21.50 7.99
C THR A 168 6.82 21.45 9.30
N LYS A 169 6.39 22.61 9.82
CA LYS A 169 5.54 22.69 11.03
C LYS A 169 4.22 21.96 10.82
N PHE A 170 3.59 22.15 9.67
CA PHE A 170 2.34 21.50 9.30
C PHE A 170 2.51 19.98 9.18
N VAL A 171 3.51 19.47 8.46
CA VAL A 171 3.75 18.02 8.31
C VAL A 171 3.95 17.34 9.66
N LYS A 172 4.68 17.98 10.58
CA LYS A 172 4.84 17.49 11.96
C LYS A 172 3.52 17.43 12.73
N ALA A 173 2.64 18.42 12.53
CA ALA A 173 1.33 18.44 13.16
C ALA A 173 0.40 17.35 12.57
N LEU A 174 0.44 17.15 11.27
CA LEU A 174 -0.29 16.07 10.60
C LEU A 174 0.16 14.72 11.14
N ALA A 175 1.46 14.48 11.22
CA ALA A 175 2.01 13.23 11.74
C ALA A 175 1.66 13.00 13.22
N LYS A 176 1.61 14.05 14.04
CA LYS A 176 1.20 13.92 15.45
C LYS A 176 -0.19 13.27 15.60
N ASP A 177 -1.11 13.57 14.69
CA ASP A 177 -2.48 13.07 14.75
C ASP A 177 -2.72 11.81 13.88
N PHE A 178 -1.89 11.58 12.84
CA PHE A 178 -2.13 10.55 11.82
C PHE A 178 -0.99 9.56 11.58
N ASN A 179 0.09 9.58 12.35
CA ASN A 179 1.12 8.53 12.30
C ASN A 179 0.69 7.29 13.10
N ASP A 180 -0.51 6.78 12.79
CA ASP A 180 -1.14 5.63 13.43
C ASP A 180 -1.57 4.61 12.35
N PRO A 181 -0.85 3.47 12.19
CA PRO A 181 -1.14 2.49 11.15
C PRO A 181 -2.46 1.74 11.35
N SER A 182 -3.11 1.87 12.52
CA SER A 182 -4.46 1.34 12.72
C SER A 182 -5.54 2.20 12.04
N LYS A 183 -5.22 3.45 11.73
CA LYS A 183 -6.15 4.46 11.18
C LYS A 183 -5.76 4.95 9.80
N VAL A 184 -4.47 4.92 9.47
CA VAL A 184 -3.92 5.47 8.23
C VAL A 184 -3.14 4.40 7.49
N GLU A 185 -3.48 4.23 6.22
CA GLU A 185 -2.89 3.25 5.32
C GLU A 185 -1.55 3.72 4.77
N PHE A 186 -1.54 4.94 4.24
CA PHE A 186 -0.33 5.59 3.72
C PHE A 186 -0.49 7.12 3.68
N ILE A 187 0.63 7.82 3.60
CA ILE A 187 0.71 9.25 3.30
C ILE A 187 1.38 9.43 1.95
N ASP A 188 0.71 10.17 1.05
CA ASP A 188 1.35 10.65 -0.16
C ASP A 188 2.26 11.83 0.23
N GLY A 189 3.49 11.49 0.52
CA GLY A 189 4.43 12.29 1.30
C GLY A 189 5.23 13.26 0.46
N PHE A 190 4.54 14.11 -0.31
CA PHE A 190 5.20 15.08 -1.16
C PHE A 190 4.44 16.42 -1.28
N GLY A 191 3.36 16.49 -2.06
CA GLY A 191 2.42 17.60 -2.11
C GLY A 191 2.84 18.83 -2.91
N LEU A 192 4.08 18.88 -3.43
CA LEU A 192 4.63 20.00 -4.18
C LEU A 192 4.40 19.84 -5.68
N GLY A 193 4.55 20.95 -6.43
CA GLY A 193 4.35 20.98 -7.87
C GLY A 193 2.88 20.92 -8.28
N LYS A 194 2.65 20.84 -9.58
CA LYS A 194 1.30 20.78 -10.11
C LYS A 194 0.59 19.54 -9.58
N TRP A 195 -0.61 19.72 -9.04
CA TRP A 195 -1.45 18.68 -8.43
C TRP A 195 -0.85 17.97 -7.21
N GLY A 196 0.31 18.40 -6.71
CA GLY A 196 1.05 17.71 -5.69
C GLY A 196 1.82 16.47 -6.20
N GLU A 197 2.10 16.42 -7.50
CA GLU A 197 2.70 15.26 -8.19
C GLU A 197 4.18 15.48 -8.58
N TYR A 198 4.79 16.55 -8.08
CA TYR A 198 6.20 16.90 -8.23
C TYR A 198 6.69 17.08 -9.67
N HIS A 199 5.85 17.62 -10.51
CA HIS A 199 6.24 18.05 -11.84
C HIS A 199 5.79 19.50 -12.11
N THR A 200 6.29 20.10 -13.19
CA THR A 200 6.06 21.51 -13.53
C THR A 200 6.39 22.43 -12.36
N MET A 201 7.51 22.17 -11.69
CA MET A 201 7.96 22.95 -10.54
C MET A 201 8.32 24.37 -10.93
N ILE A 202 8.13 25.32 -10.01
CA ILE A 202 8.57 26.70 -10.17
C ILE A 202 9.40 27.07 -8.94
N TYR A 203 10.68 27.38 -9.21
CA TYR A 203 11.66 27.77 -8.19
C TYR A 203 11.94 29.27 -8.25
N SER A 204 12.46 29.84 -7.16
CA SER A 204 12.77 31.26 -7.06
C SER A 204 13.90 31.70 -7.99
N THR A 205 14.77 30.78 -8.37
CA THR A 205 15.89 31.01 -9.30
C THR A 205 15.45 31.13 -10.76
N GLY A 206 14.24 30.64 -11.09
CA GLY A 206 13.75 30.56 -12.46
C GLY A 206 14.33 29.41 -13.31
N ASP A 207 15.08 28.50 -12.65
CA ASP A 207 15.64 27.28 -13.23
C ASP A 207 15.54 26.12 -12.24
N ASP A 208 16.02 24.93 -12.61
CA ASP A 208 15.94 23.71 -11.79
C ASP A 208 17.10 23.57 -10.78
N THR A 209 17.92 24.60 -10.56
CA THR A 209 19.05 24.58 -9.61
C THR A 209 18.62 24.13 -8.20
N PRO A 210 17.50 24.58 -7.60
CA PRO A 210 17.08 24.15 -6.26
C PRO A 210 16.46 22.75 -6.19
N LYS A 211 16.21 22.09 -7.32
CA LYS A 211 15.43 20.84 -7.46
C LYS A 211 15.83 19.79 -6.42
N LYS A 212 17.12 19.43 -6.36
CA LYS A 212 17.60 18.38 -5.46
C LYS A 212 17.47 18.79 -4.00
N ALA A 213 17.82 20.00 -3.62
CA ALA A 213 17.72 20.47 -2.24
C ALA A 213 16.26 20.48 -1.74
N VAL A 214 15.32 20.89 -2.59
CA VAL A 214 13.88 20.85 -2.29
C VAL A 214 13.39 19.42 -2.16
N PHE A 215 13.81 18.52 -3.02
CA PHE A 215 13.48 17.11 -2.95
C PHE A 215 13.97 16.47 -1.65
N ASP A 216 15.24 16.68 -1.31
CA ASP A 216 15.83 16.14 -0.10
C ASP A 216 15.10 16.67 1.14
N TRP A 217 14.85 17.97 1.20
CA TRP A 217 14.10 18.57 2.31
C TRP A 217 12.70 17.96 2.49
N VAL A 218 11.89 17.89 1.41
CA VAL A 218 10.51 17.42 1.55
C VAL A 218 10.44 15.93 1.84
N THR A 219 11.32 15.13 1.24
CA THR A 219 11.36 13.69 1.54
C THR A 219 11.87 13.41 2.94
N ASP A 220 12.80 14.22 3.47
CA ASP A 220 13.26 14.10 4.84
C ASP A 220 12.17 14.43 5.86
N ILE A 221 11.43 15.53 5.67
CA ILE A 221 10.39 15.92 6.65
C ILE A 221 9.26 14.89 6.75
N TYR A 222 8.87 14.28 5.63
CA TYR A 222 7.82 13.25 5.65
C TYR A 222 8.33 11.92 6.19
N SER A 223 9.49 11.43 5.74
CA SER A 223 10.03 10.15 6.22
C SER A 223 10.36 10.17 7.71
N GLN A 224 10.81 11.32 8.24
CA GLN A 224 11.07 11.49 9.68
C GLN A 224 9.79 11.65 10.50
N ALA A 225 8.76 12.29 9.95
CA ALA A 225 7.52 12.51 10.66
C ALA A 225 6.61 11.26 10.70
N PHE A 226 6.63 10.45 9.65
CA PHE A 226 5.82 9.24 9.51
C PHE A 226 6.68 7.98 9.58
N ASP A 227 7.12 7.63 10.79
CA ASP A 227 7.96 6.45 11.06
C ASP A 227 7.18 5.14 11.20
N LYS A 228 5.83 5.20 11.34
CA LYS A 228 4.93 4.05 11.49
C LYS A 228 4.00 3.83 10.32
N VAL A 229 3.56 4.92 9.69
CA VAL A 229 2.68 4.90 8.53
C VAL A 229 3.54 4.98 7.26
N PRO A 230 3.34 4.09 6.28
CA PRO A 230 4.04 4.13 5.00
C PRO A 230 3.88 5.48 4.30
N VAL A 231 4.98 6.00 3.75
CA VAL A 231 4.98 7.18 2.90
C VAL A 231 5.17 6.76 1.45
N VAL A 232 4.45 7.40 0.53
CA VAL A 232 4.53 7.12 -0.90
C VAL A 232 4.91 8.38 -1.68
N ILE A 233 5.52 8.20 -2.84
CA ILE A 233 5.86 9.27 -3.76
C ILE A 233 5.44 8.91 -5.17
N ASN A 234 4.93 9.89 -5.93
CA ASN A 234 4.63 9.70 -7.34
C ASN A 234 5.93 9.51 -8.12
N TYR A 235 6.05 8.41 -8.88
CA TYR A 235 7.22 8.14 -9.71
C TYR A 235 6.94 8.44 -11.19
N HIS A 236 7.74 9.26 -11.78
CA HIS A 236 7.72 9.57 -13.21
C HIS A 236 9.07 10.17 -13.63
N ARG A 237 9.31 10.26 -14.94
CA ARG A 237 10.59 10.71 -15.48
C ARG A 237 10.85 12.22 -15.41
N TRP A 238 9.98 13.00 -14.77
CA TRP A 238 10.09 14.46 -14.62
C TRP A 238 10.12 14.94 -13.17
N ILE A 239 10.61 14.14 -12.25
CA ILE A 239 10.64 14.48 -10.82
C ILE A 239 11.36 15.81 -10.61
N GLY A 240 10.65 16.79 -10.03
CA GLY A 240 11.18 18.10 -9.71
C GLY A 240 11.46 19.02 -10.90
N ALA A 241 11.22 18.58 -12.13
CA ALA A 241 11.50 19.41 -13.30
C ALA A 241 10.50 20.58 -13.46
N GLY A 242 11.00 21.72 -13.92
CA GLY A 242 10.18 22.89 -14.28
C GLY A 242 9.37 22.69 -15.56
N LYS A 243 9.75 21.71 -16.36
CA LYS A 243 9.05 21.31 -17.58
C LYS A 243 8.68 19.84 -17.50
N ASP A 244 7.49 19.50 -17.88
CA ASP A 244 6.99 18.15 -18.06
C ASP A 244 6.69 17.89 -19.54
N TRP A 245 6.46 16.62 -19.88
CA TRP A 245 6.12 16.14 -21.22
C TRP A 245 7.23 16.30 -22.26
N VAL A 246 8.47 16.46 -21.83
CA VAL A 246 9.65 16.49 -22.68
C VAL A 246 10.36 15.15 -22.56
N ASP A 247 10.59 14.46 -23.67
CA ASP A 247 11.44 13.28 -23.71
C ASP A 247 12.91 13.75 -23.65
N ASP A 248 13.42 13.82 -22.41
CA ASP A 248 14.79 14.24 -22.11
C ASP A 248 15.43 13.16 -21.22
N GLU A 249 16.45 12.50 -21.74
CA GLU A 249 17.16 11.44 -21.04
C GLU A 249 17.84 11.93 -19.75
N HIS A 250 18.27 13.20 -19.71
CA HIS A 250 18.87 13.79 -18.53
C HIS A 250 17.86 13.91 -17.38
N PHE A 251 16.65 14.42 -17.65
CA PHE A 251 15.58 14.48 -16.63
C PHE A 251 15.17 13.08 -16.15
N ALA A 252 15.13 12.12 -17.04
CA ALA A 252 14.81 10.74 -16.71
C ALA A 252 15.87 10.09 -15.78
N ALA A 253 17.16 10.36 -16.05
CA ALA A 253 18.26 9.88 -15.21
C ALA A 253 18.24 10.52 -13.81
N ASP A 254 18.08 11.84 -13.73
CA ASP A 254 17.95 12.55 -12.45
C ASP A 254 16.74 12.04 -11.64
N SER A 255 15.62 11.79 -12.32
CA SER A 255 14.41 11.29 -11.67
C SER A 255 14.64 9.89 -11.07
N GLU A 256 15.35 9.00 -11.77
CA GLU A 256 15.69 7.67 -11.25
C GLU A 256 16.55 7.77 -10.00
N GLU A 257 17.61 8.59 -10.01
CA GLU A 257 18.50 8.80 -8.86
C GLU A 257 17.73 9.34 -7.64
N MET A 258 16.91 10.39 -7.84
CA MET A 258 16.15 11.02 -6.77
C MET A 258 15.12 10.05 -6.16
N LEU A 259 14.42 9.28 -6.98
CA LEU A 259 13.45 8.28 -6.50
C LEU A 259 14.14 7.13 -5.77
N GLU A 260 15.33 6.71 -6.21
CA GLU A 260 16.14 5.73 -5.48
C GLU A 260 16.55 6.23 -4.09
N GLU A 261 16.89 7.52 -3.97
CA GLU A 261 17.17 8.14 -2.68
C GLU A 261 15.92 8.17 -1.78
N ALA A 262 14.74 8.48 -2.34
CA ALA A 262 13.48 8.42 -1.60
C ALA A 262 13.18 6.99 -1.10
N ILE A 263 13.36 5.97 -1.94
CA ILE A 263 13.19 4.57 -1.55
C ILE A 263 14.15 4.19 -0.40
N LYS A 264 15.41 4.65 -0.44
CA LYS A 264 16.37 4.46 0.67
C LYS A 264 15.91 5.14 1.97
N LYS A 265 15.18 6.24 1.89
CA LYS A 265 14.53 6.93 3.02
C LYS A 265 13.26 6.22 3.51
N GLY A 266 12.84 5.13 2.86
CA GLY A 266 11.67 4.33 3.23
C GLY A 266 10.38 4.67 2.48
N TYR A 267 10.47 5.41 1.39
CA TYR A 267 9.32 5.65 0.53
C TYR A 267 8.92 4.41 -0.26
N SER A 268 7.61 4.24 -0.39
CA SER A 268 6.96 3.39 -1.37
C SER A 268 6.56 4.20 -2.61
N LEU A 269 6.03 3.56 -3.63
CA LEU A 269 5.76 4.21 -4.92
C LEU A 269 4.26 4.39 -5.16
N ARG A 270 3.91 5.48 -5.82
CA ARG A 270 2.59 5.75 -6.38
C ARG A 270 2.75 6.29 -7.79
N HIS A 271 1.81 6.04 -8.69
CA HIS A 271 1.77 6.70 -9.98
C HIS A 271 0.34 7.05 -10.36
N ASP A 272 0.12 8.29 -10.81
CA ASP A 272 -1.20 8.87 -11.02
C ASP A 272 -1.63 8.84 -12.49
N ALA A 273 -1.04 7.98 -13.30
CA ALA A 273 -1.32 7.93 -14.75
C ALA A 273 -1.32 6.51 -15.34
N PHE A 274 -1.62 5.49 -14.53
CA PHE A 274 -1.79 4.15 -15.08
C PHE A 274 -2.83 4.17 -16.20
N GLY A 275 -2.58 3.40 -17.23
CA GLY A 275 -3.44 3.37 -18.38
C GLY A 275 -3.22 4.50 -19.41
N MET A 276 -2.53 5.59 -19.08
CA MET A 276 -2.21 6.69 -20.03
C MET A 276 -0.87 6.44 -20.71
N THR A 277 -0.88 6.08 -21.99
CA THR A 277 0.35 5.69 -22.73
C THR A 277 1.39 6.79 -22.83
N THR A 278 1.00 8.05 -22.75
CA THR A 278 1.93 9.21 -22.80
C THR A 278 2.61 9.47 -21.46
N TYR A 279 1.96 9.19 -20.35
CA TYR A 279 2.44 9.48 -19.01
C TYR A 279 3.00 8.23 -18.31
N TYR A 280 2.35 7.10 -18.53
CA TYR A 280 2.83 5.79 -18.09
C TYR A 280 3.47 5.06 -19.28
N GLY A 281 4.68 5.52 -19.61
CA GLY A 281 5.45 5.06 -20.76
C GLY A 281 6.43 3.93 -20.45
N SER A 282 7.39 3.76 -21.34
CA SER A 282 8.42 2.70 -21.21
C SER A 282 9.33 2.90 -20.00
N TRP A 283 9.63 4.15 -19.63
CA TRP A 283 10.46 4.47 -18.47
C TRP A 283 9.75 4.05 -17.17
N GLU A 284 8.48 4.44 -17.00
CA GLU A 284 7.68 4.16 -15.81
C GLU A 284 7.47 2.65 -15.63
N ARG A 285 7.21 1.91 -16.73
CA ARG A 285 7.09 0.44 -16.72
C ARG A 285 8.40 -0.23 -16.29
N ARG A 286 9.54 0.23 -16.83
CA ARG A 286 10.86 -0.28 -16.46
C ARG A 286 11.16 0.00 -14.99
N PHE A 287 10.87 1.22 -14.51
CA PHE A 287 11.06 1.61 -13.12
C PHE A 287 10.18 0.78 -12.17
N ALA A 288 8.89 0.63 -12.47
CA ALA A 288 7.99 -0.22 -11.70
C ALA A 288 8.49 -1.67 -11.66
N LYS A 289 8.91 -2.23 -12.80
CA LYS A 289 9.46 -3.60 -12.86
C LYS A 289 10.72 -3.78 -12.01
N LYS A 290 11.57 -2.77 -11.88
CA LYS A 290 12.77 -2.77 -11.03
C LYS A 290 12.40 -2.83 -9.54
N TYR A 291 11.33 -2.14 -9.12
CA TYR A 291 11.02 -1.93 -7.70
C TYR A 291 9.82 -2.70 -7.16
N ARG A 292 9.01 -3.36 -8.00
CA ARG A 292 7.74 -4.02 -7.63
C ARG A 292 7.79 -5.08 -6.52
N ASN A 293 8.99 -5.57 -6.17
CA ASN A 293 9.22 -6.52 -5.07
C ASN A 293 10.19 -5.94 -4.02
N ILE A 294 10.47 -4.65 -4.07
CA ILE A 294 11.37 -3.93 -3.15
C ILE A 294 10.56 -2.97 -2.28
N CYS A 295 9.62 -2.25 -2.88
CA CYS A 295 8.65 -1.42 -2.18
C CYS A 295 7.27 -1.57 -2.83
N PRO A 296 6.17 -1.40 -2.08
CA PRO A 296 4.83 -1.46 -2.64
C PRO A 296 4.61 -0.36 -3.67
N ILE A 297 3.80 -0.67 -4.68
CA ILE A 297 3.36 0.29 -5.70
C ILE A 297 1.84 0.46 -5.57
N ILE A 298 1.39 1.72 -5.53
CA ILE A 298 -0.02 2.09 -5.50
C ILE A 298 -0.37 2.74 -6.84
N MET A 299 -1.42 2.27 -7.45
CA MET A 299 -1.93 2.76 -8.73
C MET A 299 -3.03 3.80 -8.51
N GLU A 300 -2.94 4.93 -9.21
CA GLU A 300 -4.08 5.75 -9.59
C GLU A 300 -4.19 5.76 -11.13
N GLY A 301 -5.41 5.64 -11.67
CA GLY A 301 -5.67 5.72 -13.10
C GLY A 301 -5.41 7.11 -13.67
N GLY A 302 -5.02 7.19 -14.92
CA GLY A 302 -4.83 8.46 -15.59
C GLY A 302 -6.15 9.16 -15.94
N TRP A 303 -6.14 10.48 -16.10
CA TRP A 303 -7.29 11.22 -16.61
C TRP A 303 -7.43 11.01 -18.12
N ILE A 304 -8.19 9.99 -18.50
CA ILE A 304 -8.38 9.58 -19.89
C ILE A 304 -9.78 9.98 -20.33
N VAL A 305 -9.85 10.88 -21.31
CA VAL A 305 -11.11 11.32 -21.91
C VAL A 305 -11.05 11.16 -23.43
N LYS A 306 -12.19 10.90 -24.06
CA LYS A 306 -12.31 10.56 -25.49
C LYS A 306 -11.70 11.62 -26.41
N SER A 307 -11.67 12.88 -26.00
CA SER A 307 -11.07 13.98 -26.75
C SER A 307 -9.54 14.00 -26.77
N HIS A 308 -8.88 13.21 -25.91
CA HIS A 308 -7.43 13.19 -25.82
C HIS A 308 -6.82 12.15 -26.77
N SER A 309 -5.64 12.44 -27.31
CA SER A 309 -4.93 11.54 -28.23
C SER A 309 -4.56 10.19 -27.62
N TYR A 310 -4.40 10.13 -26.30
CA TYR A 310 -4.09 8.92 -25.56
C TYR A 310 -5.33 8.06 -25.22
N TRP A 311 -6.54 8.48 -25.63
CA TRP A 311 -7.74 7.63 -25.55
C TRP A 311 -7.56 6.35 -26.35
N GLN A 312 -6.92 6.45 -27.49
CA GLN A 312 -6.56 5.30 -28.30
C GLN A 312 -5.23 4.70 -27.83
N ASP A 313 -5.25 3.46 -27.42
CA ASP A 313 -4.06 2.74 -27.01
C ASP A 313 -3.53 1.90 -28.18
N PRO A 314 -2.23 2.02 -28.55
CA PRO A 314 -1.62 1.15 -29.56
C PRO A 314 -1.77 -0.33 -29.27
N ARG A 315 -1.95 -0.71 -28.00
CA ARG A 315 -2.24 -2.09 -27.57
C ARG A 315 -3.69 -2.50 -27.80
N GLY A 316 -4.57 -1.58 -28.19
CA GLY A 316 -5.96 -1.81 -28.50
C GLY A 316 -6.95 -1.83 -27.33
N TYR A 317 -6.52 -1.44 -26.13
CA TYR A 317 -7.39 -1.41 -24.96
C TYR A 317 -8.33 -0.21 -24.92
N ARG A 318 -7.82 0.99 -25.23
CA ARG A 318 -8.57 2.24 -25.13
C ARG A 318 -9.08 2.67 -26.46
N LYS A 319 -10.25 2.13 -26.81
CA LYS A 319 -10.88 2.45 -28.10
C LYS A 319 -12.02 3.44 -27.92
N ASP A 320 -13.18 2.96 -27.53
CA ASP A 320 -14.41 3.75 -27.53
C ASP A 320 -15.25 3.60 -26.24
N SER A 321 -14.81 2.83 -25.26
CA SER A 321 -15.57 2.55 -24.04
C SER A 321 -14.79 2.80 -22.76
N HIS A 322 -15.49 3.07 -21.67
CA HIS A 322 -14.90 3.13 -20.34
C HIS A 322 -14.33 1.77 -19.92
N GLU A 323 -14.95 0.67 -20.30
CA GLU A 323 -14.46 -0.68 -20.04
C GLU A 323 -13.04 -0.87 -20.60
N ASP A 324 -12.79 -0.45 -21.84
CA ASP A 324 -11.46 -0.55 -22.46
C ASP A 324 -10.40 0.27 -21.69
N VAL A 325 -10.77 1.46 -21.19
CA VAL A 325 -9.89 2.29 -20.35
C VAL A 325 -9.57 1.56 -19.04
N ARG A 326 -10.58 1.05 -18.33
CA ARG A 326 -10.40 0.33 -17.05
C ARG A 326 -9.56 -0.94 -17.23
N ARG A 327 -9.75 -1.63 -18.34
CA ARG A 327 -8.96 -2.82 -18.70
C ARG A 327 -7.50 -2.48 -18.95
N GLY A 328 -7.21 -1.37 -19.61
CA GLY A 328 -5.85 -0.88 -19.81
C GLY A 328 -5.16 -0.49 -18.47
N GLU A 329 -5.88 0.16 -17.57
CA GLU A 329 -5.39 0.48 -16.22
C GLU A 329 -5.13 -0.78 -15.39
N PHE A 330 -6.02 -1.77 -15.48
CA PHE A 330 -5.88 -3.06 -14.80
C PHE A 330 -4.65 -3.84 -15.29
N ASP A 331 -4.43 -3.89 -16.60
CA ASP A 331 -3.32 -4.65 -17.19
C ASP A 331 -1.97 -3.99 -16.88
N ASP A 332 -1.89 -2.65 -16.91
CA ASP A 332 -0.71 -1.92 -16.46
C ASP A 332 -0.43 -2.16 -14.97
N SER A 333 -1.47 -2.21 -14.15
CA SER A 333 -1.37 -2.50 -12.72
C SER A 333 -0.87 -3.91 -12.45
N LYS A 334 -1.34 -4.88 -13.23
CA LYS A 334 -0.88 -6.27 -13.15
C LYS A 334 0.58 -6.40 -13.58
N GLU A 335 1.01 -5.72 -14.65
CA GLU A 335 2.40 -5.71 -15.09
C GLU A 335 3.33 -5.10 -14.03
N ALA A 336 2.89 -4.00 -13.39
CA ALA A 336 3.64 -3.35 -12.33
C ALA A 336 3.58 -4.10 -10.98
N HIS A 337 2.77 -5.16 -10.85
CA HIS A 337 2.51 -5.88 -9.61
C HIS A 337 2.04 -4.96 -8.47
N VAL A 338 1.13 -4.02 -8.76
CA VAL A 338 0.68 -3.06 -7.75
C VAL A 338 0.06 -3.74 -6.54
N ASN A 339 0.31 -3.17 -5.38
CA ASN A 339 -0.26 -3.61 -4.12
C ASN A 339 -1.70 -3.09 -3.93
N MET A 340 -1.97 -1.86 -4.36
CA MET A 340 -3.27 -1.23 -4.24
C MET A 340 -3.67 -0.58 -5.56
N MET A 341 -4.96 -0.59 -5.87
CA MET A 341 -5.55 0.16 -6.98
C MET A 341 -6.50 1.22 -6.45
N ASP A 342 -6.47 2.41 -7.06
CA ASP A 342 -7.31 3.55 -6.71
C ASP A 342 -8.38 3.73 -7.80
N PHE A 343 -9.64 3.92 -7.40
CA PHE A 343 -10.72 4.19 -8.34
C PHE A 343 -10.60 5.54 -9.04
N ARG A 344 -9.69 6.39 -8.60
CA ARG A 344 -9.49 7.76 -9.04
C ARG A 344 -10.72 8.66 -8.84
N PHE A 345 -10.47 9.95 -8.62
CA PHE A 345 -11.52 10.96 -8.51
C PHE A 345 -12.45 10.97 -9.74
N GLY A 346 -13.75 10.75 -9.50
CA GLY A 346 -14.78 10.80 -10.53
C GLY A 346 -14.91 9.53 -11.39
N ASP A 347 -14.08 8.52 -11.20
CA ASP A 347 -14.07 7.31 -12.02
C ASP A 347 -14.67 6.07 -11.33
N THR A 348 -14.99 6.15 -10.04
CA THR A 348 -15.55 5.04 -9.25
C THR A 348 -16.76 4.40 -9.93
N GLU A 349 -17.70 5.22 -10.43
CA GLU A 349 -18.88 4.69 -11.10
C GLU A 349 -18.54 3.85 -12.34
N SER A 350 -17.57 4.26 -13.15
CA SER A 350 -17.21 3.50 -14.35
C SER A 350 -16.56 2.15 -14.02
N TRP A 351 -15.79 2.07 -12.93
CA TRP A 351 -15.29 0.79 -12.44
C TRP A 351 -16.41 -0.15 -12.03
N PHE A 352 -17.42 0.34 -11.35
CA PHE A 352 -18.53 -0.46 -10.85
C PHE A 352 -19.61 -0.75 -11.91
N LYS A 353 -19.86 0.17 -12.85
CA LYS A 353 -20.90 0.02 -13.86
C LYS A 353 -20.41 -0.64 -15.15
N ASP A 354 -19.17 -0.35 -15.55
CA ASP A 354 -18.64 -0.75 -16.86
C ASP A 354 -17.59 -1.87 -16.78
N ALA A 355 -16.95 -2.07 -15.60
CA ALA A 355 -15.82 -3.01 -15.44
C ALA A 355 -15.81 -3.70 -14.06
N PHE A 356 -16.96 -4.06 -13.54
CA PHE A 356 -17.09 -4.64 -12.20
C PHE A 356 -16.37 -5.99 -12.04
N ASP A 357 -16.28 -6.77 -13.12
CA ASP A 357 -15.47 -7.99 -13.16
C ASP A 357 -14.01 -7.73 -12.78
N LEU A 358 -13.42 -6.59 -13.21
CA LEU A 358 -12.06 -6.20 -12.90
C LEU A 358 -11.90 -5.77 -11.42
N VAL A 359 -12.94 -5.12 -10.86
CA VAL A 359 -12.96 -4.79 -9.41
C VAL A 359 -12.82 -6.07 -8.58
N ARG A 360 -13.63 -7.09 -8.89
CA ARG A 360 -13.59 -8.39 -8.21
C ARG A 360 -12.30 -9.16 -8.49
N ARG A 361 -11.80 -9.07 -9.75
CA ARG A 361 -10.54 -9.75 -10.11
C ARG A 361 -9.36 -9.19 -9.33
N PHE A 362 -9.28 -7.88 -9.14
CA PHE A 362 -8.20 -7.30 -8.34
C PHE A 362 -8.20 -7.84 -6.90
N LEU A 363 -9.37 -7.98 -6.26
CA LEU A 363 -9.46 -8.55 -4.92
C LEU A 363 -9.01 -10.02 -4.86
N ARG A 364 -9.01 -10.73 -5.98
CA ARG A 364 -8.60 -12.16 -6.07
C ARG A 364 -7.16 -12.34 -6.52
N GLU A 365 -6.66 -11.46 -7.39
CA GLU A 365 -5.39 -11.60 -8.10
C GLU A 365 -4.37 -10.53 -7.70
N GLY A 366 -4.83 -9.37 -7.19
CA GLY A 366 -4.01 -8.21 -6.86
C GLY A 366 -3.43 -8.23 -5.45
N GLY A 367 -2.57 -7.25 -5.16
CA GLY A 367 -1.92 -7.14 -3.86
C GLY A 367 -1.21 -8.43 -3.44
N TYR A 368 -1.21 -8.72 -2.14
CA TYR A 368 -0.70 -9.98 -1.60
C TYR A 368 -1.81 -10.77 -0.91
N ARG A 369 -1.79 -12.09 -1.09
CA ARG A 369 -2.80 -13.03 -0.60
C ARG A 369 -2.11 -14.30 -0.11
N LEU A 370 -1.67 -14.27 1.14
CA LEU A 370 -0.81 -15.31 1.72
C LEU A 370 -1.65 -16.47 2.27
N TYR A 371 -1.20 -17.70 2.06
CA TYR A 371 -1.81 -18.87 2.71
C TYR A 371 -0.78 -19.97 2.94
N PRO A 372 -0.92 -20.76 4.01
CA PRO A 372 -0.10 -21.96 4.19
C PRO A 372 -0.65 -23.07 3.29
N SER A 373 0.17 -23.66 2.44
CA SER A 373 -0.28 -24.77 1.57
C SER A 373 -0.14 -26.13 2.24
N GLU A 374 0.88 -26.29 3.06
CA GLU A 374 1.17 -27.53 3.75
C GLU A 374 1.84 -27.25 5.10
N ILE A 375 1.40 -27.97 6.14
CA ILE A 375 1.99 -27.90 7.46
C ILE A 375 2.13 -29.32 8.03
N SER A 376 3.34 -29.68 8.43
CA SER A 376 3.65 -30.93 9.12
C SER A 376 3.78 -30.67 10.61
N LEU A 377 2.92 -31.27 11.41
CA LEU A 377 2.75 -31.04 12.85
C LEU A 377 2.82 -32.33 13.65
N PRO A 378 3.45 -32.36 14.84
CA PRO A 378 3.39 -33.51 15.73
C PRO A 378 1.98 -33.67 16.32
N LEU A 379 1.49 -34.89 16.36
CA LEU A 379 0.24 -35.26 17.08
C LEU A 379 0.46 -35.46 18.57
N GLU A 380 1.69 -35.73 18.96
CA GLU A 380 2.12 -35.95 20.32
C GLU A 380 3.45 -35.27 20.58
N VAL A 381 3.59 -34.56 21.70
CA VAL A 381 4.82 -33.85 22.07
C VAL A 381 5.16 -34.21 23.52
N SER A 382 6.40 -34.68 23.76
CA SER A 382 6.95 -34.80 25.10
C SER A 382 7.68 -33.50 25.48
N LYS A 383 7.53 -33.06 26.73
CA LYS A 383 8.29 -31.91 27.27
C LYS A 383 9.81 -32.09 27.24
N LYS A 384 10.28 -33.32 27.03
CA LYS A 384 11.71 -33.66 26.98
C LYS A 384 12.30 -33.55 25.59
N THR A 385 11.48 -33.32 24.58
CA THR A 385 11.89 -33.21 23.16
C THR A 385 11.36 -31.92 22.56
N THR A 386 12.17 -31.29 21.74
CA THR A 386 11.74 -30.13 20.95
C THR A 386 11.02 -30.67 19.70
N PRO A 387 9.75 -30.34 19.49
CA PRO A 387 9.05 -30.75 18.29
C PRO A 387 9.51 -29.95 17.09
N THR A 388 9.46 -30.56 15.92
CA THR A 388 9.77 -29.88 14.65
C THR A 388 8.48 -29.70 13.86
N ILE A 389 8.20 -28.46 13.47
CA ILE A 389 7.10 -28.07 12.57
C ILE A 389 7.71 -27.68 11.23
N LYS A 390 7.21 -28.29 10.14
CA LYS A 390 7.55 -27.83 8.78
C LYS A 390 6.35 -27.13 8.20
N HIS A 391 6.56 -25.99 7.54
CA HIS A 391 5.45 -25.25 6.94
C HIS A 391 5.86 -24.59 5.62
N CYS A 392 4.93 -24.63 4.66
CA CYS A 392 5.10 -24.07 3.33
C CYS A 392 4.02 -23.01 3.08
N TRP A 393 4.45 -21.82 2.62
CA TRP A 393 3.58 -20.68 2.34
C TRP A 393 3.61 -20.28 0.88
N ASN A 394 2.49 -19.77 0.42
CA ASN A 394 2.29 -19.27 -0.94
C ASN A 394 1.63 -17.91 -0.95
N ASN A 395 1.84 -17.18 -2.03
CA ASN A 395 1.16 -15.93 -2.33
C ASN A 395 0.33 -16.09 -3.62
N LEU A 396 -0.97 -15.88 -3.54
CA LEU A 396 -1.88 -15.92 -4.71
C LEU A 396 -1.88 -14.58 -5.46
N GLY A 397 -1.57 -13.48 -4.77
CA GLY A 397 -1.57 -12.14 -5.35
C GLY A 397 -0.31 -11.87 -6.19
N TRP A 398 -0.41 -10.94 -7.13
CA TRP A 398 0.75 -10.53 -7.93
C TRP A 398 1.68 -9.55 -7.21
N GLY A 399 1.17 -8.82 -6.19
CA GLY A 399 1.99 -7.99 -5.31
C GLY A 399 2.71 -8.81 -4.25
N TYR A 400 3.40 -8.15 -3.35
CA TYR A 400 4.10 -8.80 -2.25
C TYR A 400 3.76 -8.15 -0.90
N CYS A 401 3.98 -8.88 0.20
CA CYS A 401 3.76 -8.36 1.55
C CYS A 401 4.99 -7.53 1.97
N PRO A 402 4.87 -6.20 2.12
CA PRO A 402 6.04 -5.32 2.23
C PRO A 402 6.61 -5.25 3.66
N THR A 403 6.89 -6.39 4.31
CA THR A 403 7.46 -6.43 5.67
C THR A 403 8.86 -5.83 5.75
N ASN A 404 9.53 -5.68 4.62
CA ASN A 404 10.88 -5.12 4.50
C ASN A 404 10.92 -3.58 4.57
N ILE A 405 9.79 -2.86 4.41
CA ILE A 405 9.80 -1.40 4.52
C ILE A 405 10.08 -0.96 5.97
N PRO A 406 10.75 0.20 6.17
CA PRO A 406 11.14 0.64 7.52
C PRO A 406 9.98 0.77 8.51
N GLN A 407 8.81 1.25 8.05
CA GLN A 407 7.61 1.43 8.86
C GLN A 407 7.04 0.11 9.39
N TRP A 408 7.31 -0.99 8.71
CA TRP A 408 6.88 -2.32 9.14
C TRP A 408 8.01 -3.13 9.79
N ASN A 409 9.25 -2.91 9.40
CA ASN A 409 10.45 -3.48 10.03
C ASN A 409 10.29 -4.96 10.43
N GLN A 410 9.83 -5.80 9.49
CA GLN A 410 9.63 -7.25 9.71
C GLN A 410 8.63 -7.60 10.83
N LYS A 411 7.65 -6.71 11.14
CA LYS A 411 6.73 -6.92 12.26
C LYS A 411 5.77 -8.11 12.09
N TYR A 412 5.44 -8.48 10.84
CA TYR A 412 4.57 -9.64 10.59
C TYR A 412 5.38 -10.92 10.48
N LYS A 413 4.97 -11.94 11.24
CA LYS A 413 5.63 -13.25 11.32
C LYS A 413 4.60 -14.36 11.34
N VAL A 414 5.02 -15.57 10.92
CA VAL A 414 4.23 -16.77 11.17
C VAL A 414 4.26 -17.09 12.67
N ALA A 415 3.12 -17.46 13.20
CA ALA A 415 3.04 -18.01 14.53
C ALA A 415 2.16 -19.27 14.55
N PHE A 416 2.53 -20.18 15.44
CA PHE A 416 1.74 -21.34 15.80
C PHE A 416 1.16 -21.12 17.19
N ALA A 417 -0.08 -21.51 17.38
CA ALA A 417 -0.74 -21.45 18.69
C ALA A 417 -1.19 -22.82 19.15
N LEU A 418 -1.20 -23.01 20.45
CA LEU A 418 -1.97 -24.08 21.11
C LEU A 418 -3.26 -23.47 21.65
N LEU A 419 -4.37 -23.90 21.08
CA LEU A 419 -5.70 -23.52 21.52
C LEU A 419 -6.21 -24.54 22.55
N ASP A 420 -6.96 -24.06 23.51
CA ASP A 420 -7.76 -24.93 24.37
C ASP A 420 -8.73 -25.77 23.54
N SER A 421 -8.77 -27.07 23.77
CA SER A 421 -9.52 -28.00 22.93
C SER A 421 -11.04 -27.85 23.02
N GLU A 422 -11.55 -27.18 24.05
CA GLU A 422 -13.00 -27.01 24.31
C GLU A 422 -13.45 -25.57 23.97
N THR A 423 -12.65 -24.56 24.38
CA THR A 423 -13.04 -23.13 24.25
C THR A 423 -12.48 -22.44 23.01
N ASN A 424 -11.48 -23.04 22.37
CA ASN A 424 -10.67 -22.43 21.29
C ASN A 424 -9.89 -21.15 21.73
N GLU A 425 -9.76 -20.89 23.02
CA GLU A 425 -8.92 -19.80 23.51
C GLU A 425 -7.43 -20.09 23.29
N VAL A 426 -6.68 -19.09 22.90
CA VAL A 426 -5.22 -19.18 22.74
C VAL A 426 -4.59 -19.36 24.14
N ARG A 427 -3.93 -20.50 24.38
CA ARG A 427 -3.18 -20.77 25.60
C ARG A 427 -1.70 -20.44 25.46
N TYR A 428 -1.11 -20.74 24.31
CA TYR A 428 0.32 -20.49 24.02
C TYR A 428 0.48 -20.04 22.58
N THR A 429 1.44 -19.16 22.35
CA THR A 429 1.81 -18.67 21.01
C THR A 429 3.32 -18.82 20.84
N PHE A 430 3.75 -19.34 19.69
CA PHE A 430 5.13 -19.58 19.30
C PHE A 430 5.37 -18.88 17.95
N VAL A 431 6.25 -17.90 17.93
CA VAL A 431 6.50 -17.09 16.72
C VAL A 431 7.76 -17.59 16.02
N ASP A 432 7.62 -17.97 14.75
CA ASP A 432 8.77 -18.25 13.89
C ASP A 432 9.38 -16.94 13.39
N THR A 433 10.42 -16.50 14.05
CA THR A 433 11.13 -15.25 13.74
C THR A 433 11.95 -15.31 12.46
N ASN A 434 12.18 -16.51 11.90
CA ASN A 434 12.95 -16.70 10.67
C ASN A 434 12.13 -16.42 9.41
N THR A 435 10.79 -16.33 9.53
CA THR A 435 9.94 -16.05 8.38
C THR A 435 10.12 -14.61 7.88
N ASP A 436 10.23 -14.45 6.54
CA ASP A 436 10.25 -13.14 5.88
C ASP A 436 9.20 -13.09 4.77
N LEU A 437 8.05 -12.50 5.10
CA LEU A 437 6.90 -12.44 4.21
C LEU A 437 7.18 -11.60 2.95
N SER A 438 8.18 -10.71 2.98
CA SER A 438 8.56 -9.92 1.81
C SER A 438 9.18 -10.74 0.68
N LYS A 439 9.59 -11.96 0.98
CA LYS A 439 10.15 -12.91 0.00
C LYS A 439 9.10 -13.83 -0.63
N TRP A 440 7.84 -13.78 -0.15
CA TRP A 440 6.79 -14.67 -0.64
C TRP A 440 6.14 -14.12 -1.90
N ILE A 441 6.72 -14.51 -3.03
CA ILE A 441 6.32 -14.05 -4.36
C ILE A 441 5.45 -15.11 -5.03
N LYS A 442 4.44 -14.71 -5.78
CA LYS A 442 3.55 -15.61 -6.52
C LYS A 442 4.33 -16.59 -7.37
N GLY A 443 4.02 -17.88 -7.21
CA GLY A 443 4.66 -18.96 -7.93
C GLY A 443 5.99 -19.46 -7.33
N SER A 444 6.41 -18.90 -6.17
CA SER A 444 7.61 -19.30 -5.45
C SER A 444 7.24 -19.66 -4.00
N PRO A 445 6.90 -20.92 -3.71
CA PRO A 445 6.61 -21.38 -2.35
C PRO A 445 7.79 -21.12 -1.40
N ALA A 446 7.47 -20.71 -0.17
CA ALA A 446 8.44 -20.46 0.88
C ALA A 446 8.35 -21.54 1.97
N GLU A 447 9.41 -22.28 2.18
CA GLU A 447 9.48 -23.40 3.11
C GLU A 447 10.29 -23.04 4.35
N TYR A 448 9.79 -23.47 5.52
CA TYR A 448 10.43 -23.21 6.79
C TYR A 448 10.40 -24.45 7.69
N VAL A 449 11.38 -24.52 8.58
CA VAL A 449 11.45 -25.49 9.66
C VAL A 449 11.50 -24.70 10.96
N PHE A 450 10.57 -24.98 11.87
CA PHE A 450 10.42 -24.28 13.12
C PHE A 450 10.42 -25.25 14.31
N GLU A 451 11.11 -24.89 15.36
CA GLU A 451 11.23 -25.66 16.60
C GLU A 451 10.74 -24.84 17.79
N PRO A 452 9.44 -24.92 18.16
CA PRO A 452 8.89 -24.15 19.27
C PRO A 452 9.43 -24.63 20.62
N ASP A 453 9.71 -23.69 21.52
CA ASP A 453 10.05 -23.99 22.93
C ASP A 453 8.79 -24.42 23.72
N MET A 454 8.65 -25.68 23.97
CA MET A 454 7.53 -26.28 24.70
C MET A 454 7.73 -26.34 26.23
N SER A 455 8.84 -25.86 26.76
CA SER A 455 9.24 -26.03 28.17
C SER A 455 8.21 -25.50 29.19
N LYS A 456 7.47 -24.45 28.80
CA LYS A 456 6.45 -23.79 29.64
C LYS A 456 5.01 -24.32 29.39
N VAL A 457 4.83 -25.22 28.43
CA VAL A 457 3.49 -25.74 28.09
C VAL A 457 3.05 -26.75 29.13
N GLU A 458 1.85 -26.64 29.62
CA GLU A 458 1.26 -27.63 30.52
C GLU A 458 0.88 -28.92 29.79
N THR A 459 0.91 -30.05 30.48
CA THR A 459 0.43 -31.32 29.91
C THR A 459 -1.07 -31.25 29.69
N GLY A 460 -1.54 -31.76 28.56
CA GLY A 460 -2.96 -31.68 28.21
C GLY A 460 -3.20 -31.93 26.72
N THR A 461 -4.45 -31.80 26.33
CA THR A 461 -4.87 -31.89 24.94
C THR A 461 -5.20 -30.51 24.42
N TYR A 462 -4.60 -30.14 23.30
CA TYR A 462 -4.75 -28.84 22.65
C TYR A 462 -5.09 -29.01 21.17
N VAL A 463 -5.36 -27.90 20.49
CA VAL A 463 -5.47 -27.83 19.03
C VAL A 463 -4.38 -26.90 18.48
N TRP A 464 -3.55 -27.40 17.57
CA TRP A 464 -2.66 -26.54 16.81
C TRP A 464 -3.44 -25.56 15.95
N ALA A 465 -3.01 -24.34 15.92
CA ALA A 465 -3.47 -23.32 15.00
C ALA A 465 -2.29 -22.54 14.41
N VAL A 466 -2.49 -21.90 13.25
CA VAL A 466 -1.48 -21.08 12.58
C VAL A 466 -2.07 -19.74 12.18
N GLY A 467 -1.25 -18.69 12.16
CA GLY A 467 -1.63 -17.37 11.71
C GLY A 467 -0.43 -16.46 11.46
N LEU A 468 -0.72 -15.26 10.96
CA LEU A 468 0.26 -14.21 10.73
C LEU A 468 0.08 -13.12 11.78
N VAL A 469 1.01 -13.06 12.73
CA VAL A 469 0.93 -12.16 13.89
C VAL A 469 1.69 -10.87 13.69
N ASP A 470 1.25 -9.81 14.36
CA ASP A 470 1.96 -8.52 14.45
C ASP A 470 2.79 -8.46 15.73
N ARG A 471 4.12 -8.54 15.61
CA ARG A 471 5.08 -8.46 16.71
C ARG A 471 5.03 -7.12 17.46
N SER A 472 4.60 -6.07 16.80
CA SER A 472 4.43 -4.75 17.42
C SER A 472 3.14 -4.63 18.24
N ASN A 473 2.21 -5.60 18.07
CA ASN A 473 0.92 -5.64 18.75
C ASN A 473 0.73 -6.95 19.57
N LYS A 474 1.67 -7.25 20.45
CA LYS A 474 1.63 -8.37 21.40
C LYS A 474 1.40 -9.74 20.73
N ASP A 475 1.90 -9.92 19.52
CA ASP A 475 1.76 -11.15 18.74
C ASP A 475 0.28 -11.56 18.49
N LEU A 476 -0.63 -10.56 18.45
CA LEU A 476 -1.99 -10.78 17.96
C LEU A 476 -1.99 -10.97 16.44
N ILE A 477 -3.01 -11.66 15.91
CA ILE A 477 -3.16 -11.76 14.45
C ILE A 477 -3.17 -10.36 13.84
N GLY A 478 -2.30 -10.16 12.86
CA GLY A 478 -2.09 -8.89 12.18
C GLY A 478 -2.42 -8.92 10.69
N LEU A 479 -2.49 -10.12 10.09
CA LEU A 479 -2.86 -10.30 8.70
C LEU A 479 -3.83 -11.45 8.54
N ASP A 480 -4.85 -11.23 7.71
CA ASP A 480 -5.75 -12.29 7.22
C ASP A 480 -5.01 -13.21 6.25
N ILE A 481 -5.37 -14.49 6.27
CA ILE A 481 -4.85 -15.50 5.34
C ILE A 481 -5.88 -15.90 4.29
N ALA A 482 -5.42 -16.16 3.07
CA ALA A 482 -6.25 -16.59 1.94
C ALA A 482 -6.43 -18.13 1.93
N ALA A 483 -6.88 -18.71 3.03
CA ALA A 483 -7.02 -20.15 3.23
C ALA A 483 -8.47 -20.59 3.43
N LYS A 484 -8.83 -21.77 2.93
CA LYS A 484 -10.04 -22.47 3.31
C LYS A 484 -9.77 -23.28 4.58
N GLY A 485 -10.73 -23.32 5.49
CA GLY A 485 -10.63 -24.08 6.72
C GLY A 485 -11.41 -23.44 7.87
N ASP A 486 -11.22 -23.96 9.07
CA ASP A 486 -11.83 -23.45 10.30
C ASP A 486 -10.98 -22.27 10.83
N ILE A 487 -11.26 -21.06 10.27
CA ILE A 487 -10.62 -19.82 10.72
C ILE A 487 -11.52 -19.18 11.77
N LEU A 488 -10.99 -19.04 12.97
CA LEU A 488 -11.68 -18.42 14.10
C LEU A 488 -11.86 -16.90 13.88
N ASP A 489 -12.80 -16.29 14.59
CA ASP A 489 -12.99 -14.83 14.60
C ASP A 489 -11.72 -14.07 15.04
N SER A 490 -10.88 -14.73 15.84
CA SER A 490 -9.55 -14.21 16.22
C SER A 490 -8.50 -14.27 15.11
N GLY A 491 -8.82 -14.81 13.92
CA GLY A 491 -7.95 -14.93 12.75
C GLY A 491 -7.06 -16.17 12.72
N TRP A 492 -7.06 -17.03 13.73
CA TRP A 492 -6.30 -18.27 13.75
C TRP A 492 -6.95 -19.36 12.90
N LEU A 493 -6.18 -20.00 12.02
CA LEU A 493 -6.60 -21.21 11.30
C LEU A 493 -6.32 -22.43 12.16
N LYS A 494 -7.38 -23.15 12.54
CA LYS A 494 -7.27 -24.41 13.28
C LYS A 494 -6.71 -25.53 12.39
N LEU A 495 -5.88 -26.37 12.98
CA LEU A 495 -5.21 -27.46 12.27
C LEU A 495 -5.59 -28.80 12.91
N SER A 496 -4.72 -29.42 13.66
CA SER A 496 -4.91 -30.75 14.25
C SER A 496 -4.83 -30.74 15.78
N LYS A 497 -5.46 -31.72 16.40
CA LYS A 497 -5.30 -31.97 17.86
C LYS A 497 -3.89 -32.47 18.17
N VAL A 498 -3.39 -32.11 19.34
CA VAL A 498 -2.09 -32.53 19.87
C VAL A 498 -2.18 -32.87 21.35
N SER A 499 -1.47 -33.90 21.76
CA SER A 499 -1.33 -34.33 23.18
C SER A 499 0.06 -33.94 23.70
N ILE A 500 0.10 -33.13 24.76
CA ILE A 500 1.35 -32.76 25.44
C ILE A 500 1.54 -33.67 26.66
N LYS A 501 2.61 -34.47 26.64
CA LYS A 501 2.97 -35.43 27.68
C LYS A 501 4.17 -34.96 28.52
N LYS A 502 4.37 -35.58 29.66
CA LYS A 502 5.51 -35.31 30.56
C LYS A 502 6.85 -35.69 29.92
#